data_9938f4fde4eacd582c74cdb7fd505e09
#
_entry.id   9938f4fde4eacd582c74cdb7fd505e09
#
_cell.length_a   1.000
_cell.length_b   1.000
_cell.length_c   1.000
_cell.angle_alpha   90.00
_cell.angle_beta   90.00
_cell.angle_gamma   90.00
#
_symmetry.space_group_name_H-M   'P 1'
#
loop_
_entity.id
_entity.type
_entity.pdbx_description
1 polymer ?
#
loop_
_entity_poly.entity_id
_entity_poly.type
_entity_poly.pdbx_seq_one_letter_code
_entity_poly.pdbx_strand_id
1 'polypeptide(L)'
;MSARQDTGRDGGRTGRPTLAVVGATGAVGSVMLQILSQHADVWGDIRLIASPRSAGRKLAVRGEEVEVVALSEEAFDGVDVAMFDVPDEVAAQWAPLAAAKGAVVVDNSGAFRMDPEVPLVVPEVNPHAVRMRPRGIVANPNCTTLSMIVALGALHAEFGLRELVVSSYQAVSGAGRDGVDTLRRQLSLVAGTELGTHPGDVRRAVGDDTGPFPEPVALNVVPWAGSLREDGWSSEEMKVRDESRKILGLPNLPVAVTCVRVPVVTTHSLTVHARFEGEVSVQGAREILATAPGVVLFDNPAAGEFPTPADAVGTDPTWVGRVRRALDDPTALELFVCGDNLRKGAALNTAQIAELVAAEFG
;
A
#
# COMPACT_ATOMS: atom_id res chain seq x y z
N MET A 1 39.90 30.91 -12.01
CA MET A 1 39.26 31.36 -10.77
C MET A 1 37.86 31.81 -11.11
N SER A 2 36.89 30.92 -11.01
CA SER A 2 35.47 31.26 -11.22
C SER A 2 34.74 30.87 -9.92
N ALA A 3 34.21 31.89 -9.26
CA ALA A 3 33.50 31.77 -7.99
C ALA A 3 32.19 31.00 -8.22
N ARG A 4 32.03 29.91 -7.48
CA ARG A 4 30.73 29.25 -7.28
C ARG A 4 29.85 30.25 -6.52
N GLN A 5 28.75 30.65 -7.11
CA GLN A 5 27.67 31.33 -6.40
C GLN A 5 26.99 30.31 -5.50
N ASP A 6 27.27 30.45 -4.23
CA ASP A 6 26.55 29.83 -3.12
C ASP A 6 25.17 30.52 -3.08
N THR A 7 24.14 29.82 -3.57
CA THR A 7 22.74 30.26 -3.40
C THR A 7 22.33 29.92 -1.99
N GLY A 8 22.64 30.82 -1.05
CA GLY A 8 22.24 30.73 0.34
C GLY A 8 20.72 30.52 0.50
N ARG A 9 20.32 29.36 0.91
CA ARG A 9 19.09 29.09 1.63
C ARG A 9 19.35 29.26 3.13
N ASP A 10 19.65 30.49 3.54
CA ASP A 10 19.69 30.84 4.96
C ASP A 10 18.56 31.83 5.25
N GLY A 11 17.37 31.29 5.39
CA GLY A 11 16.22 31.91 6.00
C GLY A 11 15.71 30.93 7.04
N GLY A 12 16.22 31.03 8.28
CA GLY A 12 15.90 30.14 9.38
C GLY A 12 14.39 29.97 9.57
N ARG A 13 13.81 28.94 8.95
CA ARG A 13 12.48 28.43 9.26
C ARG A 13 12.59 27.68 10.58
N THR A 14 12.29 28.35 11.67
CA THR A 14 12.16 27.76 13.02
C THR A 14 10.78 27.13 13.20
N GLY A 15 10.30 26.34 12.24
CA GLY A 15 8.96 25.78 12.24
C GLY A 15 8.94 24.36 11.70
N ARG A 16 7.96 23.58 12.14
CA ARG A 16 7.66 22.24 11.61
C ARG A 16 7.41 22.30 10.10
N PRO A 17 7.74 21.23 9.32
CA PRO A 17 7.56 21.24 7.87
C PRO A 17 6.08 21.33 7.45
N THR A 18 5.82 22.02 6.35
CA THR A 18 4.50 22.12 5.72
C THR A 18 4.23 20.88 4.88
N LEU A 19 3.10 20.22 5.14
CA LEU A 19 2.65 19.04 4.42
C LEU A 19 1.57 19.39 3.40
N ALA A 20 1.66 18.85 2.19
CA ALA A 20 0.54 18.80 1.24
C ALA A 20 0.00 17.36 1.13
N VAL A 21 -1.33 17.20 1.09
CA VAL A 21 -2.01 15.94 0.78
C VAL A 21 -2.71 16.12 -0.56
N VAL A 22 -2.17 15.49 -1.61
CA VAL A 22 -2.68 15.56 -2.98
C VAL A 22 -3.55 14.35 -3.26
N GLY A 23 -4.81 14.57 -3.62
CA GLY A 23 -5.83 13.52 -3.67
C GLY A 23 -6.64 13.40 -2.38
N ALA A 24 -6.64 14.44 -1.52
CA ALA A 24 -7.25 14.44 -0.18
C ALA A 24 -8.71 13.99 -0.13
N THR A 25 -9.46 14.10 -1.22
CA THR A 25 -10.89 13.71 -1.31
C THR A 25 -11.13 12.26 -1.76
N GLY A 26 -10.06 11.53 -2.09
CA GLY A 26 -10.07 10.12 -2.48
C GLY A 26 -10.32 9.17 -1.31
N ALA A 27 -10.47 7.87 -1.60
CA ALA A 27 -10.65 6.85 -0.56
C ALA A 27 -9.43 6.76 0.35
N VAL A 28 -8.23 6.64 -0.21
CA VAL A 28 -6.96 6.60 0.54
C VAL A 28 -6.65 7.97 1.15
N GLY A 29 -6.88 9.07 0.41
CA GLY A 29 -6.72 10.44 0.93
C GLY A 29 -7.51 10.66 2.23
N SER A 30 -8.76 10.20 2.29
CA SER A 30 -9.57 10.27 3.51
C SER A 30 -8.96 9.49 4.68
N VAL A 31 -8.33 8.34 4.41
CA VAL A 31 -7.60 7.55 5.43
C VAL A 31 -6.31 8.26 5.85
N MET A 32 -5.60 8.91 4.91
CA MET A 32 -4.44 9.75 5.24
C MET A 32 -4.80 10.84 6.26
N LEU A 33 -5.92 11.55 6.07
CA LEU A 33 -6.37 12.58 7.00
C LEU A 33 -6.71 12.01 8.39
N GLN A 34 -7.28 10.80 8.47
CA GLN A 34 -7.51 10.10 9.73
C GLN A 34 -6.19 9.74 10.43
N ILE A 35 -5.22 9.22 9.69
CA ILE A 35 -3.89 8.86 10.22
C ILE A 35 -3.18 10.11 10.74
N LEU A 36 -3.14 11.19 9.97
CA LEU A 36 -2.55 12.48 10.38
C LEU A 36 -3.21 13.06 11.65
N SER A 37 -4.47 12.70 11.92
CA SER A 37 -5.18 13.11 13.14
C SER A 37 -4.90 12.20 14.35
N GLN A 38 -4.36 11.00 14.13
CA GLN A 38 -4.11 9.97 15.16
C GLN A 38 -2.63 9.84 15.53
N HIS A 39 -1.73 10.14 14.59
CA HIS A 39 -0.28 10.04 14.76
C HIS A 39 0.33 11.27 15.42
N ALA A 40 1.62 11.15 15.76
CA ALA A 40 2.38 12.26 16.31
C ALA A 40 2.35 13.48 15.38
N ASP A 41 2.04 14.64 15.93
CA ASP A 41 1.97 15.88 15.17
C ASP A 41 3.36 16.45 14.93
N VAL A 42 3.98 16.05 13.81
CA VAL A 42 5.28 16.54 13.35
C VAL A 42 5.15 17.68 12.33
N TRP A 43 3.93 17.99 11.91
CA TRP A 43 3.63 18.91 10.83
C TRP A 43 3.33 20.32 11.33
N GLY A 44 3.75 21.33 10.59
CA GLY A 44 3.25 22.70 10.67
C GLY A 44 1.88 22.80 10.00
N ASP A 45 1.82 23.52 8.89
CA ASP A 45 0.59 23.63 8.10
C ASP A 45 0.32 22.35 7.30
N ILE A 46 -0.97 22.02 7.14
CA ILE A 46 -1.42 20.94 6.24
C ILE A 46 -2.27 21.57 5.13
N ARG A 47 -1.86 21.37 3.89
CA ARG A 47 -2.57 21.83 2.70
C ARG A 47 -3.25 20.65 2.03
N LEU A 48 -4.56 20.77 1.79
CA LEU A 48 -5.35 19.73 1.12
C LEU A 48 -5.52 20.11 -0.35
N ILE A 49 -5.05 19.25 -1.25
CA ILE A 49 -5.06 19.49 -2.69
C ILE A 49 -5.89 18.40 -3.37
N ALA A 50 -6.78 18.77 -4.28
CA ALA A 50 -7.55 17.83 -5.08
C ALA A 50 -7.91 18.43 -6.45
N SER A 51 -8.67 17.66 -7.25
CA SER A 51 -9.14 18.15 -8.55
C SER A 51 -9.96 19.44 -8.41
N PRO A 52 -10.03 20.31 -9.46
CA PRO A 52 -10.82 21.53 -9.42
C PRO A 52 -12.28 21.32 -9.00
N ARG A 53 -12.88 20.16 -9.30
CA ARG A 53 -14.25 19.80 -8.89
C ARG A 53 -14.42 19.69 -7.38
N SER A 54 -13.35 19.46 -6.65
CA SER A 54 -13.36 19.30 -5.20
C SER A 54 -12.89 20.53 -4.44
N ALA A 55 -12.38 21.54 -5.12
CA ALA A 55 -11.94 22.80 -4.51
C ALA A 55 -13.09 23.50 -3.77
N GLY A 56 -12.78 24.17 -2.66
CA GLY A 56 -13.74 24.82 -1.78
C GLY A 56 -14.43 23.88 -0.78
N ARG A 57 -14.29 22.55 -0.91
CA ARG A 57 -14.78 21.63 0.12
C ARG A 57 -13.92 21.77 1.37
N LYS A 58 -14.54 21.58 2.53
CA LYS A 58 -13.82 21.52 3.80
C LYS A 58 -13.74 20.10 4.30
N LEU A 59 -12.56 19.68 4.74
CA LEU A 59 -12.29 18.36 5.32
C LEU A 59 -11.65 18.54 6.70
N ALA A 60 -12.02 17.67 7.62
CA ALA A 60 -11.44 17.67 8.96
C ALA A 60 -10.09 16.96 8.97
N VAL A 61 -9.07 17.61 9.53
CA VAL A 61 -7.76 17.02 9.84
C VAL A 61 -7.24 17.63 11.13
N ARG A 62 -6.72 16.83 12.05
CA ARG A 62 -6.24 17.25 13.38
C ARG A 62 -7.27 18.06 14.19
N GLY A 63 -8.56 17.80 13.98
CA GLY A 63 -9.65 18.51 14.65
C GLY A 63 -10.00 19.87 14.05
N GLU A 64 -9.37 20.29 12.97
CA GLU A 64 -9.61 21.55 12.27
C GLU A 64 -10.26 21.29 10.91
N GLU A 65 -11.10 22.21 10.43
CA GLU A 65 -11.62 22.24 9.07
C GLU A 65 -10.62 22.94 8.15
N VAL A 66 -10.07 22.20 7.18
CA VAL A 66 -9.14 22.74 6.17
C VAL A 66 -9.82 22.73 4.81
N GLU A 67 -9.76 23.88 4.12
CA GLU A 67 -10.31 24.01 2.77
C GLU A 67 -9.44 23.33 1.74
N VAL A 68 -10.06 22.57 0.84
CA VAL A 68 -9.41 21.89 -0.28
C VAL A 68 -9.14 22.92 -1.39
N VAL A 69 -7.88 23.05 -1.81
CA VAL A 69 -7.48 23.87 -2.96
C VAL A 69 -7.38 23.04 -4.24
N ALA A 70 -7.57 23.70 -5.38
CA ALA A 70 -7.38 23.05 -6.67
C ALA A 70 -5.91 22.72 -6.92
N LEU A 71 -5.65 21.58 -7.57
CA LEU A 71 -4.32 21.19 -8.02
C LEU A 71 -3.80 22.20 -9.05
N SER A 72 -2.73 22.91 -8.72
CA SER A 72 -2.02 23.88 -9.55
C SER A 72 -0.55 23.95 -9.14
N GLU A 73 0.29 24.62 -9.91
CA GLU A 73 1.70 24.81 -9.54
C GLU A 73 1.84 25.62 -8.25
N GLU A 74 1.04 26.66 -8.07
CA GLU A 74 1.06 27.55 -6.90
C GLU A 74 0.64 26.80 -5.62
N ALA A 75 -0.16 25.73 -5.76
CA ALA A 75 -0.56 24.90 -4.63
C ALA A 75 0.64 24.24 -3.91
N PHE A 76 1.80 24.17 -4.56
CA PHE A 76 3.04 23.63 -3.97
C PHE A 76 3.99 24.71 -3.43
N ASP A 77 3.66 26.00 -3.53
CA ASP A 77 4.52 27.06 -3.00
C ASP A 77 4.67 26.93 -1.48
N GLY A 78 5.93 26.78 -1.02
CA GLY A 78 6.25 26.64 0.40
C GLY A 78 5.90 25.30 1.03
N VAL A 79 5.58 24.28 0.24
CA VAL A 79 5.39 22.91 0.70
C VAL A 79 6.76 22.23 0.86
N ASP A 80 6.99 21.60 2.01
CA ASP A 80 8.24 20.88 2.31
C ASP A 80 8.11 19.37 1.99
N VAL A 81 6.92 18.78 2.25
CA VAL A 81 6.61 17.36 1.95
C VAL A 81 5.23 17.28 1.29
N ALA A 82 5.11 16.46 0.24
CA ALA A 82 3.84 16.26 -0.44
C ALA A 82 3.51 14.77 -0.59
N MET A 83 2.44 14.31 0.06
CA MET A 83 1.89 12.96 -0.12
C MET A 83 0.92 12.95 -1.30
N PHE A 84 1.16 12.09 -2.28
CA PHE A 84 0.36 11.95 -3.49
C PHE A 84 -0.45 10.66 -3.46
N ASP A 85 -1.77 10.78 -3.64
CA ASP A 85 -2.70 9.67 -3.90
C ASP A 85 -3.62 10.05 -5.06
N VAL A 86 -3.10 9.93 -6.25
CA VAL A 86 -3.74 10.31 -7.52
C VAL A 86 -3.43 9.25 -8.60
N PRO A 87 -4.16 9.22 -9.73
CA PRO A 87 -3.83 8.34 -10.85
C PRO A 87 -2.39 8.52 -11.35
N ASP A 88 -1.83 7.43 -11.91
CA ASP A 88 -0.44 7.37 -12.37
C ASP A 88 -0.08 8.53 -13.32
N GLU A 89 -0.98 8.88 -14.25
CA GLU A 89 -0.76 9.96 -15.23
C GLU A 89 -0.70 11.33 -14.54
N VAL A 90 -1.51 11.53 -13.51
CA VAL A 90 -1.53 12.77 -12.72
C VAL A 90 -0.25 12.87 -11.88
N ALA A 91 0.15 11.77 -11.22
CA ALA A 91 1.40 11.72 -10.46
C ALA A 91 2.60 11.97 -11.38
N ALA A 92 2.67 11.33 -12.55
CA ALA A 92 3.75 11.50 -13.51
C ALA A 92 3.92 12.95 -13.95
N GLN A 93 2.82 13.71 -14.06
CA GLN A 93 2.83 15.13 -14.41
C GLN A 93 3.22 16.02 -13.22
N TRP A 94 2.61 15.82 -12.05
CA TRP A 94 2.64 16.79 -10.95
C TRP A 94 3.71 16.53 -9.89
N ALA A 95 4.13 15.28 -9.68
CA ALA A 95 5.16 14.98 -8.71
C ALA A 95 6.52 15.61 -9.05
N PRO A 96 7.00 15.61 -10.31
CA PRO A 96 8.22 16.32 -10.69
C PRO A 96 8.10 17.85 -10.52
N LEU A 97 6.93 18.43 -10.75
CA LEU A 97 6.69 19.86 -10.56
C LEU A 97 6.75 20.22 -9.06
N ALA A 98 6.12 19.43 -8.20
CA ALA A 98 6.19 19.61 -6.76
C ALA A 98 7.64 19.51 -6.26
N ALA A 99 8.39 18.51 -6.74
CA ALA A 99 9.80 18.33 -6.41
C ALA A 99 10.66 19.50 -6.89
N ALA A 100 10.42 20.03 -8.10
CA ALA A 100 11.12 21.21 -8.63
C ALA A 100 10.85 22.48 -7.79
N LYS A 101 9.70 22.58 -7.12
CA LYS A 101 9.36 23.64 -6.16
C LYS A 101 9.98 23.45 -4.78
N GLY A 102 10.68 22.33 -4.56
CA GLY A 102 11.44 22.03 -3.36
C GLY A 102 10.75 21.09 -2.37
N ALA A 103 9.56 20.60 -2.68
CA ALA A 103 8.92 19.57 -1.86
C ALA A 103 9.59 18.21 -2.05
N VAL A 104 9.69 17.41 -0.99
CA VAL A 104 9.93 15.98 -1.12
C VAL A 104 8.58 15.30 -1.34
N VAL A 105 8.44 14.62 -2.47
CA VAL A 105 7.21 13.93 -2.83
C VAL A 105 7.23 12.48 -2.32
N VAL A 106 6.16 12.05 -1.66
CA VAL A 106 5.89 10.65 -1.32
C VAL A 106 4.71 10.19 -2.16
N ASP A 107 4.99 9.40 -3.19
CA ASP A 107 4.01 9.03 -4.22
C ASP A 107 3.42 7.64 -4.00
N ASN A 108 2.10 7.56 -3.78
CA ASN A 108 1.36 6.31 -3.65
C ASN A 108 0.92 5.72 -5.00
N SER A 109 1.11 6.42 -6.11
CA SER A 109 0.79 5.90 -7.45
C SER A 109 1.78 4.83 -7.93
N GLY A 110 1.50 4.22 -9.06
CA GLY A 110 2.42 3.29 -9.73
C GLY A 110 3.49 3.97 -10.58
N ALA A 111 3.41 5.28 -10.78
CA ALA A 111 4.17 6.00 -11.81
C ALA A 111 5.70 5.88 -11.66
N PHE A 112 6.20 5.86 -10.42
CA PHE A 112 7.65 5.94 -10.16
C PHE A 112 8.21 4.70 -9.46
N ARG A 113 7.39 3.70 -9.11
CA ARG A 113 7.82 2.55 -8.28
C ARG A 113 9.02 1.81 -8.85
N MET A 114 9.06 1.64 -10.18
CA MET A 114 10.13 0.90 -10.85
C MET A 114 11.21 1.80 -11.47
N ASP A 115 11.13 3.13 -11.30
CA ASP A 115 12.18 4.04 -11.70
C ASP A 115 13.45 3.80 -10.85
N PRO A 116 14.63 3.57 -11.46
CA PRO A 116 15.85 3.29 -10.73
C PRO A 116 16.35 4.48 -9.89
N GLU A 117 15.96 5.71 -10.23
CA GLU A 117 16.33 6.93 -9.51
C GLU A 117 15.32 7.31 -8.40
N VAL A 118 14.24 6.51 -8.23
CA VAL A 118 13.24 6.72 -7.20
C VAL A 118 13.25 5.54 -6.23
N PRO A 119 13.52 5.74 -4.94
CA PRO A 119 13.49 4.67 -3.96
C PRO A 119 12.05 4.20 -3.71
N LEU A 120 11.88 2.90 -3.56
CA LEU A 120 10.62 2.26 -3.16
C LEU A 120 10.74 1.85 -1.69
N VAL A 121 9.98 2.50 -0.80
CA VAL A 121 10.29 2.46 0.65
C VAL A 121 9.18 1.82 1.46
N VAL A 122 9.60 0.92 2.36
CA VAL A 122 8.80 0.39 3.47
C VAL A 122 9.58 0.66 4.75
N PRO A 123 9.11 1.55 5.63
CA PRO A 123 9.87 1.99 6.81
C PRO A 123 10.37 0.87 7.72
N GLU A 124 9.62 -0.24 7.83
CA GLU A 124 10.02 -1.40 8.63
C GLU A 124 11.06 -2.31 7.95
N VAL A 125 11.31 -2.12 6.64
CA VAL A 125 12.21 -3.00 5.85
C VAL A 125 13.45 -2.27 5.38
N ASN A 126 13.30 -1.14 4.71
CA ASN A 126 14.39 -0.41 4.07
C ASN A 126 14.33 1.11 4.31
N PRO A 127 14.17 1.60 5.57
CA PRO A 127 13.97 3.03 5.88
C PRO A 127 15.12 3.91 5.37
N HIS A 128 16.34 3.39 5.32
CA HIS A 128 17.52 4.12 4.85
C HIS A 128 17.41 4.56 3.37
N ALA A 129 16.65 3.83 2.57
CA ALA A 129 16.46 4.13 1.15
C ALA A 129 15.79 5.49 0.91
N VAL A 130 15.03 6.01 1.87
CA VAL A 130 14.38 7.33 1.78
C VAL A 130 15.35 8.46 1.45
N ARG A 131 16.62 8.33 1.87
CA ARG A 131 17.67 9.35 1.64
C ARG A 131 18.21 9.34 0.21
N MET A 132 18.01 8.25 -0.54
CA MET A 132 18.52 8.07 -1.91
C MET A 132 17.47 8.47 -2.94
N ARG A 133 17.09 9.76 -2.97
CA ARG A 133 16.03 10.31 -3.82
C ARG A 133 16.51 11.45 -4.74
N PRO A 134 17.37 11.20 -5.73
CA PRO A 134 17.93 12.24 -6.58
C PRO A 134 16.86 13.06 -7.34
N ARG A 135 15.68 12.50 -7.54
CA ARG A 135 14.53 13.16 -8.16
C ARG A 135 13.63 13.91 -7.18
N GLY A 136 13.95 13.93 -5.87
CA GLY A 136 13.08 14.50 -4.84
C GLY A 136 11.78 13.72 -4.62
N ILE A 137 11.67 12.50 -5.17
CA ILE A 137 10.49 11.62 -5.11
C ILE A 137 10.86 10.33 -4.39
N VAL A 138 9.96 9.86 -3.53
CA VAL A 138 9.99 8.55 -2.88
C VAL A 138 8.70 7.83 -3.25
N ALA A 139 8.78 6.60 -3.73
CA ALA A 139 7.61 5.81 -4.10
C ALA A 139 7.13 4.94 -2.92
N ASN A 140 5.82 4.88 -2.76
CA ASN A 140 5.11 3.98 -1.87
C ASN A 140 4.72 2.71 -2.63
N PRO A 141 4.96 1.50 -2.09
CA PRO A 141 4.64 0.25 -2.78
C PRO A 141 3.14 -0.01 -2.98
N ASN A 142 2.86 -0.98 -3.83
CA ASN A 142 1.52 -1.53 -4.06
C ASN A 142 0.93 -2.14 -2.78
N CYS A 143 -0.40 -2.03 -2.62
CA CYS A 143 -1.10 -2.49 -1.43
C CYS A 143 -0.97 -4.01 -1.19
N THR A 144 -0.96 -4.82 -2.23
CA THR A 144 -0.78 -6.28 -2.12
C THR A 144 0.64 -6.61 -1.68
N THR A 145 1.65 -5.93 -2.23
CA THR A 145 3.05 -6.03 -1.79
C THR A 145 3.18 -5.62 -0.33
N LEU A 146 2.62 -4.47 0.05
CA LEU A 146 2.69 -3.96 1.44
C LEU A 146 2.03 -4.89 2.45
N SER A 147 0.97 -5.58 2.08
CA SER A 147 0.28 -6.52 2.98
C SER A 147 1.15 -7.69 3.45
N MET A 148 2.23 -8.04 2.75
CA MET A 148 3.09 -9.16 3.09
C MET A 148 4.55 -8.78 3.38
N ILE A 149 5.04 -7.71 2.75
CA ILE A 149 6.48 -7.44 2.70
C ILE A 149 7.08 -7.07 4.06
N VAL A 150 6.28 -6.52 4.97
CA VAL A 150 6.72 -6.20 6.35
C VAL A 150 7.13 -7.49 7.07
N ALA A 151 6.27 -8.50 7.06
CA ALA A 151 6.54 -9.81 7.66
C ALA A 151 7.69 -10.55 6.94
N LEU A 152 7.67 -10.54 5.60
CA LEU A 152 8.71 -11.19 4.80
C LEU A 152 10.06 -10.51 4.92
N GLY A 153 10.11 -9.20 5.08
CA GLY A 153 11.34 -8.46 5.32
C GLY A 153 12.00 -8.84 6.64
N ALA A 154 11.21 -9.00 7.71
CA ALA A 154 11.72 -9.47 9.00
C ALA A 154 12.28 -10.90 8.91
N LEU A 155 11.59 -11.81 8.24
CA LEU A 155 12.07 -13.18 8.03
C LEU A 155 13.26 -13.24 7.08
N HIS A 156 13.30 -12.38 6.05
CA HIS A 156 14.43 -12.29 5.13
C HIS A 156 15.71 -11.84 5.81
N ALA A 157 15.62 -10.86 6.70
CA ALA A 157 16.77 -10.33 7.42
C ALA A 157 17.52 -11.40 8.24
N GLU A 158 16.79 -12.41 8.74
CA GLU A 158 17.34 -13.49 9.55
C GLU A 158 17.68 -14.75 8.74
N PHE A 159 16.77 -15.17 7.86
CA PHE A 159 16.87 -16.48 7.19
C PHE A 159 17.32 -16.42 5.73
N GLY A 160 17.37 -15.25 5.10
CA GLY A 160 17.75 -15.10 3.69
C GLY A 160 16.72 -15.71 2.71
N LEU A 161 15.73 -14.91 2.25
CA LEU A 161 14.70 -15.36 1.32
C LEU A 161 15.27 -15.76 -0.03
N ARG A 162 14.86 -16.91 -0.57
CA ARG A 162 15.35 -17.50 -1.84
C ARG A 162 14.25 -17.69 -2.90
N GLU A 163 13.03 -17.85 -2.50
CA GLU A 163 11.89 -18.03 -3.41
C GLU A 163 10.59 -17.64 -2.72
N LEU A 164 9.63 -17.17 -3.51
CA LEU A 164 8.35 -16.74 -3.03
C LEU A 164 7.25 -17.22 -3.97
N VAL A 165 6.25 -17.92 -3.42
CA VAL A 165 5.00 -18.25 -4.11
C VAL A 165 3.85 -17.64 -3.32
N VAL A 166 3.01 -16.86 -4.01
CA VAL A 166 1.94 -16.07 -3.38
C VAL A 166 0.62 -16.27 -4.11
N SER A 167 -0.45 -16.47 -3.35
CA SER A 167 -1.81 -16.27 -3.84
C SER A 167 -2.49 -15.22 -2.99
N SER A 168 -2.99 -14.15 -3.62
CA SER A 168 -3.66 -13.08 -2.91
C SER A 168 -5.19 -13.25 -2.95
N TYR A 169 -5.84 -12.79 -1.89
CA TYR A 169 -7.29 -12.67 -1.75
C TYR A 169 -7.57 -11.19 -1.51
N GLN A 170 -7.78 -10.45 -2.62
CA GLN A 170 -7.80 -8.99 -2.59
C GLN A 170 -9.21 -8.42 -2.42
N ALA A 171 -9.37 -7.55 -1.45
CA ALA A 171 -10.59 -6.79 -1.20
C ALA A 171 -10.93 -5.88 -2.37
N VAL A 172 -12.22 -5.62 -2.56
CA VAL A 172 -12.74 -4.78 -3.65
C VAL A 172 -12.35 -3.29 -3.51
N SER A 173 -12.06 -2.82 -2.30
CA SER A 173 -11.57 -1.46 -2.06
C SER A 173 -10.26 -1.13 -2.77
N GLY A 174 -9.46 -2.14 -3.17
CA GLY A 174 -8.30 -1.96 -4.04
C GLY A 174 -8.63 -1.41 -5.43
N ALA A 175 -9.90 -1.52 -5.87
CA ALA A 175 -10.43 -0.87 -7.07
C ALA A 175 -11.18 0.44 -6.76
N GLY A 176 -10.91 1.05 -5.59
CA GLY A 176 -11.51 2.30 -5.17
C GLY A 176 -12.96 2.18 -4.71
N ARG A 177 -13.63 3.34 -4.64
CA ARG A 177 -15.02 3.43 -4.19
C ARG A 177 -15.97 2.63 -5.08
N ASP A 178 -15.77 2.67 -6.39
CA ASP A 178 -16.59 1.92 -7.37
C ASP A 178 -16.58 0.43 -7.08
N GLY A 179 -15.43 -0.15 -6.69
CA GLY A 179 -15.34 -1.56 -6.33
C GLY A 179 -16.19 -1.89 -5.09
N VAL A 180 -16.15 -1.04 -4.08
CA VAL A 180 -16.95 -1.19 -2.85
C VAL A 180 -18.44 -1.08 -3.15
N ASP A 181 -18.84 -0.06 -3.90
CA ASP A 181 -20.23 0.18 -4.24
C ASP A 181 -20.79 -0.95 -5.13
N THR A 182 -19.98 -1.46 -6.06
CA THR A 182 -20.32 -2.62 -6.89
C THR A 182 -20.59 -3.87 -6.05
N LEU A 183 -19.67 -4.20 -5.11
CA LEU A 183 -19.89 -5.35 -4.23
C LEU A 183 -21.17 -5.19 -3.40
N ARG A 184 -21.42 -4.01 -2.84
CA ARG A 184 -22.62 -3.75 -2.03
C ARG A 184 -23.90 -3.89 -2.84
N ARG A 185 -23.94 -3.37 -4.07
CA ARG A 185 -25.10 -3.56 -4.97
C ARG A 185 -25.31 -5.04 -5.29
N GLN A 186 -24.26 -5.75 -5.67
CA GLN A 186 -24.35 -7.17 -6.00
C GLN A 186 -24.76 -8.03 -4.80
N LEU A 187 -24.25 -7.73 -3.58
CA LEU A 187 -24.67 -8.41 -2.35
C LEU A 187 -26.19 -8.24 -2.11
N SER A 188 -26.73 -7.06 -2.39
CA SER A 188 -28.18 -6.80 -2.27
C SER A 188 -29.01 -7.63 -3.27
N LEU A 189 -28.45 -7.94 -4.45
CA LEU A 189 -29.11 -8.77 -5.45
C LEU A 189 -29.13 -10.26 -5.08
N VAL A 190 -28.09 -10.74 -4.41
CA VAL A 190 -27.91 -12.18 -4.10
C VAL A 190 -28.38 -12.55 -2.70
N ALA A 191 -28.60 -11.59 -1.82
CA ALA A 191 -29.02 -11.85 -0.44
C ALA A 191 -30.41 -12.50 -0.39
N GLY A 192 -30.54 -13.59 0.36
CA GLY A 192 -31.79 -14.32 0.55
C GLY A 192 -32.27 -15.12 -0.68
N THR A 193 -31.39 -15.33 -1.65
CA THR A 193 -31.65 -16.14 -2.85
C THR A 193 -30.92 -17.48 -2.78
N GLU A 194 -31.27 -18.43 -3.69
CA GLU A 194 -30.57 -19.71 -3.89
C GLU A 194 -29.43 -19.60 -4.94
N LEU A 195 -29.02 -18.35 -5.29
CA LEU A 195 -27.94 -18.13 -6.27
C LEU A 195 -26.59 -18.69 -5.79
N GLY A 196 -25.77 -19.11 -6.74
CA GLY A 196 -24.49 -19.79 -6.48
C GLY A 196 -24.59 -21.31 -6.47
N THR A 197 -25.76 -21.87 -6.78
CA THR A 197 -26.00 -23.33 -6.77
C THR A 197 -26.13 -23.92 -8.18
N HIS A 198 -26.31 -23.07 -9.22
CA HIS A 198 -26.45 -23.53 -10.60
C HIS A 198 -25.47 -22.81 -11.53
N PRO A 199 -24.97 -23.48 -12.59
CA PRO A 199 -24.00 -22.88 -13.51
C PRO A 199 -24.49 -21.54 -14.11
N GLY A 200 -23.70 -20.47 -13.87
CA GLY A 200 -23.95 -19.14 -14.43
C GLY A 200 -25.14 -18.38 -13.84
N ASP A 201 -25.77 -18.86 -12.78
CA ASP A 201 -26.94 -18.20 -12.16
C ASP A 201 -26.59 -16.82 -11.59
N VAL A 202 -25.46 -16.70 -10.88
CA VAL A 202 -24.94 -15.41 -10.36
C VAL A 202 -24.65 -14.44 -11.50
N ARG A 203 -23.98 -14.91 -12.58
CA ARG A 203 -23.68 -14.06 -13.74
C ARG A 203 -24.95 -13.54 -14.41
N ARG A 204 -25.96 -14.38 -14.57
CA ARG A 204 -27.27 -13.96 -15.16
C ARG A 204 -27.99 -12.97 -14.23
N ALA A 205 -27.92 -13.16 -12.93
CA ALA A 205 -28.59 -12.27 -11.97
C ALA A 205 -27.93 -10.90 -11.89
N VAL A 206 -26.61 -10.84 -11.93
CA VAL A 206 -25.84 -9.59 -11.90
C VAL A 206 -25.86 -8.89 -13.26
N GLY A 207 -25.88 -9.65 -14.37
CA GLY A 207 -25.83 -9.09 -15.73
C GLY A 207 -24.52 -8.33 -15.97
N ASP A 208 -24.62 -7.17 -16.61
CA ASP A 208 -23.48 -6.33 -16.97
C ASP A 208 -23.00 -5.41 -15.83
N ASP A 209 -23.65 -5.43 -14.64
CA ASP A 209 -23.26 -4.60 -13.48
C ASP A 209 -22.07 -5.22 -12.74
N THR A 210 -20.94 -5.38 -13.43
CA THR A 210 -19.69 -5.87 -12.86
C THR A 210 -18.79 -4.75 -12.33
N GLY A 211 -19.11 -3.47 -12.59
CA GLY A 211 -18.32 -2.31 -12.20
C GLY A 211 -16.88 -2.37 -12.75
N PRO A 212 -15.86 -2.17 -11.94
CA PRO A 212 -14.46 -2.20 -12.39
C PRO A 212 -13.90 -3.62 -12.56
N PHE A 213 -14.71 -4.68 -12.41
CA PHE A 213 -14.26 -6.07 -12.46
C PHE A 213 -14.70 -6.75 -13.76
N PRO A 214 -13.93 -7.75 -14.26
CA PRO A 214 -14.32 -8.47 -15.46
C PRO A 214 -15.49 -9.44 -15.24
N GLU A 215 -15.80 -9.76 -13.98
CA GLU A 215 -16.84 -10.73 -13.58
C GLU A 215 -17.54 -10.26 -12.29
N PRO A 216 -18.74 -10.78 -11.97
CA PRO A 216 -19.36 -10.55 -10.68
C PRO A 216 -18.43 -10.93 -9.53
N VAL A 217 -18.39 -10.13 -8.46
CA VAL A 217 -17.61 -10.43 -7.27
C VAL A 217 -18.42 -11.04 -6.13
N ALA A 218 -19.72 -10.74 -6.03
CA ALA A 218 -20.60 -11.38 -5.05
C ALA A 218 -20.75 -12.87 -5.35
N LEU A 219 -20.62 -13.72 -4.32
CA LEU A 219 -20.66 -15.18 -4.42
C LEU A 219 -19.62 -15.76 -5.42
N ASN A 220 -18.50 -15.06 -5.64
CA ASN A 220 -17.52 -15.46 -6.65
C ASN A 220 -16.09 -15.12 -6.19
N VAL A 221 -15.12 -15.74 -6.84
CA VAL A 221 -13.70 -15.36 -6.80
C VAL A 221 -13.24 -15.10 -8.23
N VAL A 222 -12.56 -13.97 -8.44
CA VAL A 222 -12.14 -13.55 -9.78
C VAL A 222 -10.62 -13.60 -9.83
N PRO A 223 -9.99 -14.57 -10.55
CA PRO A 223 -8.54 -14.71 -10.61
C PRO A 223 -7.92 -13.66 -11.56
N TRP A 224 -8.19 -12.40 -11.27
CA TRP A 224 -7.75 -11.27 -12.05
C TRP A 224 -7.72 -9.97 -11.22
N ALA A 225 -6.61 -9.22 -11.34
CA ALA A 225 -6.49 -7.86 -10.81
C ALA A 225 -5.59 -7.01 -11.71
N GLY A 226 -6.05 -5.81 -12.06
CA GLY A 226 -5.34 -4.88 -12.94
C GLY A 226 -5.53 -5.16 -14.42
N SER A 227 -4.55 -4.79 -15.25
CA SER A 227 -4.56 -4.91 -16.71
C SER A 227 -3.70 -6.09 -17.20
N LEU A 228 -4.02 -6.60 -18.38
CA LEU A 228 -3.24 -7.65 -19.05
C LEU A 228 -1.83 -7.16 -19.39
N ARG A 229 -0.84 -8.01 -19.15
CA ARG A 229 0.56 -7.86 -19.53
C ARG A 229 0.97 -9.00 -20.47
N GLU A 230 2.24 -9.00 -20.86
CA GLU A 230 2.80 -10.08 -21.70
C GLU A 230 2.67 -11.45 -21.02
N ASP A 231 2.60 -12.50 -21.81
CA ASP A 231 2.51 -13.91 -21.38
C ASP A 231 1.33 -14.24 -20.45
N GLY A 232 0.27 -13.42 -20.49
CA GLY A 232 -0.95 -13.67 -19.71
C GLY A 232 -0.91 -13.20 -18.25
N TRP A 233 0.15 -12.52 -17.83
CA TRP A 233 0.26 -11.94 -16.50
C TRP A 233 -0.65 -10.72 -16.33
N SER A 234 -1.12 -10.50 -15.12
CA SER A 234 -1.78 -9.24 -14.77
C SER A 234 -0.77 -8.20 -14.27
N SER A 235 -1.12 -6.92 -14.41
CA SER A 235 -0.27 -5.83 -13.90
C SER A 235 -0.07 -5.91 -12.40
N GLU A 236 -1.01 -6.43 -11.65
CA GLU A 236 -0.93 -6.58 -10.21
C GLU A 236 0.10 -7.66 -9.81
N GLU A 237 0.10 -8.80 -10.52
CA GLU A 237 1.08 -9.87 -10.32
C GLU A 237 2.51 -9.40 -10.60
N MET A 238 2.69 -8.63 -11.67
CA MET A 238 3.99 -8.04 -11.99
C MET A 238 4.47 -7.06 -10.90
N LYS A 239 3.58 -6.23 -10.37
CA LYS A 239 3.90 -5.33 -9.24
C LYS A 239 4.38 -6.10 -8.02
N VAL A 240 3.66 -7.14 -7.59
CA VAL A 240 4.07 -7.95 -6.43
C VAL A 240 5.47 -8.53 -6.63
N ARG A 241 5.78 -9.07 -7.80
CA ARG A 241 7.10 -9.60 -8.13
C ARG A 241 8.19 -8.53 -8.09
N ASP A 242 8.01 -7.47 -8.87
CA ASP A 242 9.08 -6.51 -9.15
C ASP A 242 9.33 -5.59 -7.95
N GLU A 243 8.27 -5.20 -7.25
CA GLU A 243 8.36 -4.40 -6.04
C GLU A 243 9.00 -5.18 -4.88
N SER A 244 8.64 -6.47 -4.69
CA SER A 244 9.30 -7.33 -3.69
C SER A 244 10.80 -7.43 -3.93
N ARG A 245 11.22 -7.62 -5.17
CA ARG A 245 12.63 -7.64 -5.56
C ARG A 245 13.35 -6.33 -5.21
N LYS A 246 12.74 -5.20 -5.54
CA LYS A 246 13.31 -3.87 -5.31
C LYS A 246 13.40 -3.54 -3.82
N ILE A 247 12.35 -3.79 -3.05
CA ILE A 247 12.28 -3.50 -1.61
C ILE A 247 13.29 -4.35 -0.83
N LEU A 248 13.37 -5.64 -1.12
CA LEU A 248 14.26 -6.58 -0.44
C LEU A 248 15.71 -6.55 -0.95
N GLY A 249 16.00 -5.83 -2.04
CA GLY A 249 17.33 -5.84 -2.66
C GLY A 249 17.70 -7.17 -3.31
N LEU A 250 16.71 -7.96 -3.74
CA LEU A 250 16.87 -9.29 -4.34
C LEU A 250 16.44 -9.29 -5.82
N PRO A 251 17.21 -8.71 -6.75
CA PRO A 251 16.78 -8.49 -8.14
C PRO A 251 16.43 -9.77 -8.89
N ASN A 252 16.99 -10.90 -8.48
CA ASN A 252 16.78 -12.20 -9.14
C ASN A 252 15.91 -13.15 -8.32
N LEU A 253 15.18 -12.67 -7.28
CA LEU A 253 14.29 -13.52 -6.49
C LEU A 253 13.24 -14.17 -7.40
N PRO A 254 13.13 -15.52 -7.45
CA PRO A 254 12.03 -16.20 -8.10
C PRO A 254 10.73 -15.88 -7.32
N VAL A 255 9.73 -15.38 -8.04
CA VAL A 255 8.42 -15.04 -7.45
C VAL A 255 7.33 -15.51 -8.39
N ALA A 256 6.47 -16.40 -7.92
CA ALA A 256 5.25 -16.81 -8.58
C ALA A 256 4.05 -16.19 -7.84
N VAL A 257 3.16 -15.55 -8.59
CA VAL A 257 2.02 -14.81 -7.99
C VAL A 257 0.75 -15.12 -8.74
N THR A 258 -0.35 -15.31 -8.02
CA THR A 258 -1.71 -15.28 -8.55
C THR A 258 -2.53 -14.27 -7.77
N CYS A 259 -3.06 -13.26 -8.44
CA CYS A 259 -3.88 -12.24 -7.82
C CYS A 259 -5.37 -12.53 -8.03
N VAL A 260 -6.11 -12.67 -6.93
CA VAL A 260 -7.52 -13.03 -6.92
C VAL A 260 -8.34 -11.94 -6.24
N ARG A 261 -9.41 -11.48 -6.87
CA ARG A 261 -10.39 -10.58 -6.25
C ARG A 261 -11.45 -11.43 -5.54
N VAL A 262 -11.76 -11.06 -4.29
CA VAL A 262 -12.73 -11.76 -3.44
C VAL A 262 -13.82 -10.80 -2.92
N PRO A 263 -15.00 -11.30 -2.49
CA PRO A 263 -16.12 -10.47 -2.01
C PRO A 263 -15.88 -9.97 -0.57
N VAL A 264 -14.75 -9.32 -0.36
CA VAL A 264 -14.34 -8.67 0.90
C VAL A 264 -14.23 -7.17 0.63
N VAL A 265 -14.78 -6.34 1.52
CA VAL A 265 -14.81 -4.88 1.30
C VAL A 265 -13.41 -4.28 1.44
N THR A 266 -12.72 -4.56 2.54
CA THR A 266 -11.40 -4.01 2.87
C THR A 266 -10.53 -5.12 3.47
N THR A 267 -9.23 -4.99 3.36
CA THR A 267 -8.20 -5.96 3.80
C THR A 267 -7.84 -6.98 2.72
N HIS A 268 -6.60 -6.94 2.29
CA HIS A 268 -6.02 -8.00 1.46
C HIS A 268 -5.49 -9.12 2.35
N SER A 269 -5.72 -10.35 1.92
CA SER A 269 -5.12 -11.53 2.54
C SER A 269 -4.27 -12.27 1.52
N LEU A 270 -3.25 -13.00 2.00
CA LEU A 270 -2.35 -13.75 1.13
C LEU A 270 -1.98 -15.08 1.79
N THR A 271 -1.97 -16.14 0.99
CA THR A 271 -1.19 -17.33 1.31
C THR A 271 0.20 -17.16 0.73
N VAL A 272 1.20 -17.46 1.54
CA VAL A 272 2.60 -17.27 1.20
C VAL A 272 3.37 -18.56 1.47
N HIS A 273 4.02 -19.08 0.43
CA HIS A 273 5.08 -20.07 0.55
C HIS A 273 6.41 -19.33 0.36
N ALA A 274 7.27 -19.34 1.36
CA ALA A 274 8.56 -18.65 1.35
C ALA A 274 9.68 -19.64 1.62
N ARG A 275 10.65 -19.77 0.69
CA ARG A 275 11.82 -20.61 0.85
C ARG A 275 13.05 -19.76 1.18
N PHE A 276 13.87 -20.24 2.10
CA PHE A 276 15.02 -19.54 2.66
C PHE A 276 16.33 -20.27 2.36
N GLU A 277 17.47 -19.66 2.77
CA GLU A 277 18.83 -20.19 2.48
C GLU A 277 19.12 -21.53 3.17
N GLY A 278 18.53 -21.76 4.32
CA GLY A 278 18.75 -22.97 5.12
C GLY A 278 17.47 -23.46 5.80
N GLU A 279 17.57 -24.49 6.62
CA GLU A 279 16.44 -24.97 7.41
C GLU A 279 15.90 -23.87 8.33
N VAL A 280 14.57 -23.73 8.36
CA VAL A 280 13.89 -22.73 9.19
C VAL A 280 13.12 -23.37 10.33
N SER A 281 13.34 -22.83 11.52
CA SER A 281 12.58 -23.19 12.70
C SER A 281 11.26 -22.40 12.72
N VAL A 282 10.14 -23.10 12.84
CA VAL A 282 8.81 -22.47 13.05
C VAL A 282 8.82 -21.61 14.31
N GLN A 283 9.44 -22.10 15.38
CA GLN A 283 9.54 -21.36 16.63
C GLN A 283 10.38 -20.08 16.45
N GLY A 284 11.54 -20.15 15.79
CA GLY A 284 12.36 -18.97 15.47
C GLY A 284 11.61 -17.95 14.60
N ALA A 285 10.90 -18.44 13.57
CA ALA A 285 10.07 -17.55 12.73
C ALA A 285 8.97 -16.84 13.54
N ARG A 286 8.32 -17.55 14.47
CA ARG A 286 7.30 -16.95 15.35
C ARG A 286 7.89 -15.92 16.30
N GLU A 287 9.07 -16.17 16.86
CA GLU A 287 9.78 -15.21 17.74
C GLU A 287 10.14 -13.92 16.99
N ILE A 288 10.63 -14.04 15.75
CA ILE A 288 10.92 -12.90 14.88
C ILE A 288 9.64 -12.11 14.60
N LEU A 289 8.59 -12.79 14.13
CA LEU A 289 7.32 -12.15 13.77
C LEU A 289 6.63 -11.49 14.96
N ALA A 290 6.74 -12.08 16.16
CA ALA A 290 6.15 -11.53 17.38
C ALA A 290 6.82 -10.22 17.85
N THR A 291 8.05 -9.96 17.42
CA THR A 291 8.83 -8.77 17.80
C THR A 291 9.05 -7.79 16.65
N ALA A 292 8.70 -8.19 15.41
CA ALA A 292 8.89 -7.36 14.23
C ALA A 292 8.00 -6.11 14.28
N PRO A 293 8.56 -4.91 14.06
CA PRO A 293 7.78 -3.69 13.96
C PRO A 293 6.70 -3.80 12.87
N GLY A 294 5.49 -3.32 13.16
CA GLY A 294 4.38 -3.33 12.20
C GLY A 294 3.77 -4.71 11.94
N VAL A 295 4.10 -5.74 12.74
CA VAL A 295 3.55 -7.10 12.64
C VAL A 295 2.80 -7.46 13.92
N VAL A 296 1.65 -8.11 13.76
CA VAL A 296 0.91 -8.83 14.81
C VAL A 296 0.93 -10.32 14.49
N LEU A 297 1.58 -11.12 15.32
CA LEU A 297 1.49 -12.57 15.25
C LEU A 297 0.22 -13.03 15.99
N PHE A 298 -0.77 -13.52 15.24
CA PHE A 298 -2.02 -14.07 15.76
C PHE A 298 -2.18 -15.50 15.23
N ASP A 299 -1.63 -16.46 15.98
CA ASP A 299 -1.43 -17.82 15.47
C ASP A 299 -1.50 -18.86 16.57
N ASN A 300 -2.71 -19.25 16.94
CA ASN A 300 -2.99 -20.39 17.82
C ASN A 300 -4.08 -21.28 17.18
N PRO A 301 -3.72 -22.07 16.15
CA PRO A 301 -4.70 -22.87 15.40
C PRO A 301 -5.46 -23.88 16.24
N ALA A 302 -4.88 -24.36 17.35
CA ALA A 302 -5.54 -25.29 18.27
C ALA A 302 -6.74 -24.65 18.99
N ALA A 303 -6.70 -23.32 19.18
CA ALA A 303 -7.81 -22.55 19.72
C ALA A 303 -8.69 -21.91 18.61
N GLY A 304 -8.41 -22.16 17.33
CA GLY A 304 -9.10 -21.53 16.22
C GLY A 304 -8.68 -20.08 15.97
N GLU A 305 -7.54 -19.64 16.52
CA GLU A 305 -7.05 -18.26 16.41
C GLU A 305 -6.06 -18.14 15.24
N PHE A 306 -6.46 -17.41 14.24
CA PHE A 306 -5.67 -17.03 13.05
C PHE A 306 -6.23 -15.77 12.43
N PRO A 307 -5.42 -14.94 11.74
CA PRO A 307 -5.87 -13.65 11.23
C PRO A 307 -6.88 -13.81 10.09
N THR A 308 -7.87 -12.92 10.10
CA THR A 308 -8.86 -12.79 9.02
C THR A 308 -9.02 -11.31 8.64
N PRO A 309 -9.64 -11.00 7.48
CA PRO A 309 -9.99 -9.62 7.15
C PRO A 309 -10.83 -8.91 8.21
N ALA A 310 -11.68 -9.66 8.94
CA ALA A 310 -12.51 -9.10 10.00
C ALA A 310 -11.70 -8.62 11.22
N ASP A 311 -10.54 -9.22 11.46
CA ASP A 311 -9.64 -8.81 12.56
C ASP A 311 -8.75 -7.63 12.14
N ALA A 312 -8.24 -7.65 10.90
CA ALA A 312 -7.23 -6.73 10.42
C ALA A 312 -7.81 -5.39 9.92
N VAL A 313 -9.09 -5.34 9.53
CA VAL A 313 -9.72 -4.11 9.01
C VAL A 313 -9.64 -2.97 10.01
N GLY A 314 -9.21 -1.77 9.56
CA GLY A 314 -9.09 -0.57 10.38
C GLY A 314 -7.88 -0.57 11.32
N THR A 315 -7.02 -1.60 11.27
CA THR A 315 -5.80 -1.67 12.07
C THR A 315 -4.56 -1.33 11.25
N ASP A 316 -3.50 -0.91 11.91
CA ASP A 316 -2.26 -0.48 11.27
C ASP A 316 -1.30 -1.63 10.93
N PRO A 317 -1.11 -2.66 11.78
CA PRO A 317 -0.12 -3.69 11.52
C PRO A 317 -0.57 -4.70 10.43
N THR A 318 0.42 -5.40 9.88
CA THR A 318 0.24 -6.63 9.14
C THR A 318 0.01 -7.77 10.13
N TRP A 319 -1.08 -8.51 9.99
CA TRP A 319 -1.41 -9.66 10.81
C TRP A 319 -0.91 -10.94 10.15
N VAL A 320 -0.21 -11.77 10.92
CA VAL A 320 0.38 -13.02 10.45
C VAL A 320 -0.09 -14.18 11.31
N GLY A 321 -0.44 -15.26 10.66
CA GLY A 321 -0.76 -16.52 11.33
C GLY A 321 -0.57 -17.73 10.41
N ARG A 322 -0.99 -18.89 10.88
CA ARG A 322 -0.80 -20.14 10.16
C ARG A 322 0.67 -20.41 9.81
N VAL A 323 1.58 -20.00 10.70
CA VAL A 323 3.02 -20.19 10.53
C VAL A 323 3.36 -21.66 10.74
N ARG A 324 3.79 -22.31 9.68
CA ARG A 324 4.12 -23.74 9.69
C ARG A 324 5.23 -24.04 8.69
N ARG A 325 6.02 -25.07 8.94
CA ARG A 325 7.01 -25.57 8.00
C ARG A 325 6.30 -26.29 6.85
N ALA A 326 6.80 -26.13 5.62
CA ALA A 326 6.36 -26.94 4.50
C ALA A 326 6.63 -28.43 4.77
N LEU A 327 5.73 -29.29 4.29
CA LEU A 327 5.81 -30.73 4.61
C LEU A 327 7.05 -31.41 4.03
N ASP A 328 7.40 -31.03 2.79
CA ASP A 328 8.42 -31.71 2.01
C ASP A 328 9.71 -30.88 1.83
N ASP A 329 9.73 -29.64 2.36
CA ASP A 329 10.88 -28.74 2.29
C ASP A 329 11.17 -28.11 3.67
N PRO A 330 12.24 -28.54 4.36
CA PRO A 330 12.60 -27.99 5.66
C PRO A 330 13.11 -26.54 5.58
N THR A 331 13.41 -26.03 4.38
CA THR A 331 13.85 -24.65 4.15
C THR A 331 12.69 -23.70 3.88
N ALA A 332 11.45 -24.17 3.84
CA ALA A 332 10.29 -23.37 3.50
C ALA A 332 9.27 -23.23 4.62
N LEU A 333 8.66 -22.05 4.70
CA LEU A 333 7.53 -21.73 5.57
C LEU A 333 6.27 -21.45 4.75
N GLU A 334 5.14 -21.86 5.33
CA GLU A 334 3.79 -21.48 4.89
C GLU A 334 3.21 -20.48 5.88
N LEU A 335 2.69 -19.38 5.36
CA LEU A 335 2.12 -18.29 6.14
C LEU A 335 0.74 -17.89 5.60
N PHE A 336 -0.10 -17.33 6.46
CA PHE A 336 -1.27 -16.56 6.06
C PHE A 336 -1.12 -15.15 6.62
N VAL A 337 -1.33 -14.16 5.76
CA VAL A 337 -1.08 -12.75 6.06
C VAL A 337 -2.32 -11.94 5.73
N CYS A 338 -2.69 -11.00 6.60
CA CYS A 338 -3.75 -10.02 6.37
C CYS A 338 -3.22 -8.60 6.61
N GLY A 339 -3.56 -7.65 5.74
CA GLY A 339 -3.23 -6.25 5.93
C GLY A 339 -4.33 -5.33 5.40
N ASP A 340 -4.67 -4.30 6.14
CA ASP A 340 -5.61 -3.28 5.65
C ASP A 340 -4.99 -2.54 4.46
N ASN A 341 -5.55 -2.77 3.28
CA ASN A 341 -5.02 -2.26 2.02
C ASN A 341 -5.16 -0.73 1.84
N LEU A 342 -5.99 -0.08 2.65
CA LEU A 342 -6.15 1.37 2.66
C LEU A 342 -5.25 2.04 3.71
N ARG A 343 -4.91 1.32 4.81
CA ARG A 343 -4.03 1.79 5.87
C ARG A 343 -2.58 1.42 5.58
N LYS A 344 -2.05 0.32 6.12
CA LYS A 344 -0.65 -0.08 5.84
C LYS A 344 -0.40 -0.28 4.35
N GLY A 345 -1.38 -0.78 3.62
CA GLY A 345 -1.31 -0.96 2.17
C GLY A 345 -1.20 0.33 1.36
N ALA A 346 -1.44 1.51 1.93
CA ALA A 346 -1.40 2.79 1.20
C ALA A 346 -1.13 3.98 2.15
N ALA A 347 -2.17 4.49 2.82
CA ALA A 347 -2.15 5.75 3.56
C ALA A 347 -1.13 5.77 4.70
N LEU A 348 -1.07 4.71 5.50
CA LEU A 348 -0.17 4.62 6.64
C LEU A 348 1.30 4.56 6.19
N ASN A 349 1.62 3.69 5.22
CA ASN A 349 3.00 3.59 4.73
C ASN A 349 3.46 4.91 4.09
N THR A 350 2.57 5.59 3.35
CA THR A 350 2.84 6.93 2.80
C THR A 350 3.12 7.95 3.91
N ALA A 351 2.29 7.96 4.97
CA ALA A 351 2.48 8.85 6.12
C ALA A 351 3.79 8.54 6.87
N GLN A 352 4.09 7.28 7.13
CA GLN A 352 5.34 6.86 7.78
C GLN A 352 6.59 7.27 6.96
N ILE A 353 6.55 7.15 5.63
CA ILE A 353 7.63 7.65 4.75
C ILE A 353 7.75 9.17 4.88
N ALA A 354 6.60 9.88 4.86
CA ALA A 354 6.59 11.33 5.02
C ALA A 354 7.15 11.78 6.38
N GLU A 355 6.86 11.04 7.46
CA GLU A 355 7.42 11.27 8.79
C GLU A 355 8.95 11.05 8.83
N LEU A 356 9.47 10.02 8.12
CA LEU A 356 10.93 9.84 7.96
C LEU A 356 11.57 11.03 7.25
N VAL A 357 10.90 11.58 6.24
CA VAL A 357 11.37 12.79 5.53
C VAL A 357 11.27 14.01 6.45
N ALA A 358 10.18 14.17 7.20
CA ALA A 358 9.98 15.29 8.12
C ALA A 358 11.09 15.38 9.18
N ALA A 359 11.60 14.23 9.64
CA ALA A 359 12.70 14.17 10.60
C ALA A 359 14.03 14.78 10.07
N GLU A 360 14.14 15.06 8.76
CA GLU A 360 15.32 15.72 8.19
C GLU A 360 15.23 17.25 8.29
N PHE A 361 14.09 17.81 8.69
CA PHE A 361 13.85 19.27 8.83
C PHE A 361 14.01 19.76 10.28
N GLY A 362 14.21 18.83 11.23
CA GLY A 362 14.33 19.12 12.67
C GLY A 362 15.75 19.25 13.20
#